data_09e43af807c1fef1c046ea86cde3a980
#
_entry.id   09e43af807c1fef1c046ea86cde3a980
#
_cell.length_a   1.000
_cell.length_b   1.000
_cell.length_c   1.000
_cell.angle_alpha   90.00
_cell.angle_beta   90.00
_cell.angle_gamma   90.00
#
_symmetry.space_group_name_H-M   'P 1'
#
loop_
_entity.id
_entity.type
_entity.pdbx_description
1 polymer ?
#
loop_
_entity_poly.entity_id
_entity_poly.type
_entity_poly.pdbx_seq_one_letter_code
_entity_poly.pdbx_strand_id
1 'polypeptide(L)'
;MGDPMRKEVGMVRKKIEMANREIKSLSQSCQKKEREYKEIHEAFDEKNKEKAHLVSILMELLAESERVRVKKLEEINKTIGSLR
;
A
#
# COMPACT_ATOMS: atom_id res chain seq x y z
N MET A 1 33.78 17.91 52.37
CA MET A 1 34.03 18.38 51.01
C MET A 1 33.71 17.30 50.01
N GLY A 2 32.82 17.59 49.06
CA GLY A 2 32.46 16.64 48.02
C GLY A 2 33.57 16.48 46.99
N ASP A 3 33.76 15.25 46.55
CA ASP A 3 34.64 14.95 45.45
C ASP A 3 34.04 15.55 44.14
N PRO A 4 34.80 16.41 43.41
CA PRO A 4 34.30 16.95 42.13
C PRO A 4 33.87 15.89 41.13
N MET A 5 34.54 14.74 41.12
CA MET A 5 34.20 13.59 40.28
C MET A 5 32.82 13.01 40.60
N ARG A 6 32.45 13.00 41.89
CA ARG A 6 31.15 12.53 42.37
C ARG A 6 29.99 13.34 41.80
N LYS A 7 30.16 14.66 41.75
CA LYS A 7 29.18 15.58 41.19
C LYS A 7 29.01 15.34 39.67
N GLU A 8 30.12 15.20 38.98
CA GLU A 8 30.11 14.91 37.54
C GLU A 8 29.48 13.56 37.25
N VAL A 9 29.80 12.53 38.01
CA VAL A 9 29.18 11.20 37.89
C VAL A 9 27.65 11.30 38.06
N GLY A 10 27.18 12.06 39.08
CA GLY A 10 25.76 12.27 39.31
C GLY A 10 25.07 12.97 38.16
N MET A 11 25.72 13.98 37.57
CA MET A 11 25.20 14.70 36.41
C MET A 11 25.12 13.81 35.18
N VAL A 12 26.16 13.02 34.94
CA VAL A 12 26.18 12.08 33.79
C VAL A 12 25.12 10.99 33.94
N ARG A 13 24.95 10.45 35.16
CA ARG A 13 23.89 9.48 35.43
C ARG A 13 22.50 10.02 35.12
N LYS A 14 22.23 11.27 35.54
CA LYS A 14 20.95 11.92 35.20
C LYS A 14 20.74 12.05 33.69
N LYS A 15 21.79 12.43 32.97
CA LYS A 15 21.73 12.53 31.49
C LYS A 15 21.46 11.17 30.85
N ILE A 16 22.09 10.12 31.38
CA ILE A 16 21.85 8.75 30.91
C ILE A 16 20.41 8.34 31.16
N GLU A 17 19.87 8.62 32.36
CA GLU A 17 18.47 8.32 32.68
C GLU A 17 17.50 9.06 31.76
N MET A 18 17.76 10.34 31.48
CA MET A 18 16.96 11.13 30.56
C MET A 18 17.04 10.58 29.13
N ALA A 19 18.26 10.24 28.69
CA ALA A 19 18.46 9.64 27.37
C ALA A 19 17.73 8.30 27.26
N ASN A 20 17.77 7.47 28.30
CA ASN A 20 17.05 6.19 28.31
C ASN A 20 15.52 6.37 28.20
N ARG A 21 14.97 7.37 28.87
CA ARG A 21 13.54 7.70 28.76
C ARG A 21 13.18 8.14 27.35
N GLU A 22 14.02 9.00 26.77
CA GLU A 22 13.82 9.47 25.38
C GLU A 22 13.93 8.33 24.38
N ILE A 23 14.92 7.44 24.55
CA ILE A 23 15.09 6.25 23.71
C ILE A 23 13.85 5.36 23.81
N LYS A 24 13.34 5.12 25.00
CA LYS A 24 12.13 4.31 25.20
C LYS A 24 10.93 4.92 24.50
N SER A 25 10.72 6.23 24.65
CA SER A 25 9.64 6.96 24.02
C SER A 25 9.74 6.90 22.49
N LEU A 26 10.95 7.14 21.96
CA LEU A 26 11.20 7.08 20.51
C LEU A 26 11.02 5.68 19.96
N SER A 27 11.48 4.66 20.70
CA SER A 27 11.28 3.26 20.32
C SER A 27 9.80 2.91 20.19
N GLN A 28 8.97 3.34 21.13
CA GLN A 28 7.53 3.13 21.11
C GLN A 28 6.89 3.84 19.90
N SER A 29 7.32 5.07 19.62
CA SER A 29 6.85 5.84 18.47
C SER A 29 7.25 5.17 17.15
N CYS A 30 8.48 4.66 17.05
CA CYS A 30 8.93 3.90 15.89
C CYS A 30 8.09 2.66 15.66
N GLN A 31 7.83 1.88 16.70
CA GLN A 31 7.01 0.67 16.59
C GLN A 31 5.60 0.99 16.13
N LYS A 32 5.02 2.08 16.63
CA LYS A 32 3.69 2.54 16.21
C LYS A 32 3.68 2.92 14.73
N LYS A 33 4.68 3.68 14.28
CA LYS A 33 4.82 4.09 12.89
C LYS A 33 5.07 2.91 11.96
N GLU A 34 5.85 1.93 12.39
CA GLU A 34 6.08 0.70 11.64
C GLU A 34 4.79 -0.08 11.42
N ARG A 35 3.94 -0.19 12.45
CA ARG A 35 2.62 -0.83 12.35
C ARG A 35 1.69 -0.07 11.40
N GLU A 36 1.62 1.25 11.53
CA GLU A 36 0.83 2.12 10.66
C GLU A 36 1.29 1.98 9.21
N TYR A 37 2.60 1.99 8.98
CA TYR A 37 3.19 1.81 7.65
C TYR A 37 2.83 0.45 7.06
N LYS A 38 2.93 -0.61 7.86
CA LYS A 38 2.58 -1.96 7.43
C LYS A 38 1.12 -2.06 7.02
N GLU A 39 0.21 -1.50 7.81
CA GLU A 39 -1.22 -1.48 7.52
C GLU A 39 -1.52 -0.74 6.22
N ILE A 40 -0.91 0.43 6.04
CA ILE A 40 -1.06 1.23 4.82
C ILE A 40 -0.50 0.47 3.62
N HIS A 41 0.65 -0.18 3.78
CA HIS A 41 1.28 -0.96 2.72
C HIS A 41 0.39 -2.14 2.28
N GLU A 42 -0.19 -2.84 3.23
CA GLU A 42 -1.14 -3.93 2.95
C GLU A 42 -2.37 -3.42 2.20
N ALA A 43 -2.94 -2.29 2.62
CA ALA A 43 -4.07 -1.66 1.94
C ALA A 43 -3.71 -1.23 0.50
N PHE A 44 -2.51 -0.69 0.32
CA PHE A 44 -1.98 -0.32 -0.99
C PHE A 44 -1.86 -1.55 -1.90
N ASP A 45 -1.30 -2.65 -1.40
CA ASP A 45 -1.16 -3.89 -2.16
C ASP A 45 -2.52 -4.47 -2.55
N GLU A 46 -3.50 -4.46 -1.64
CA GLU A 46 -4.86 -4.91 -1.91
C GLU A 46 -5.52 -4.09 -3.00
N LYS A 47 -5.37 -2.77 -2.96
CA LYS A 47 -5.92 -1.88 -3.99
C LYS A 47 -5.29 -2.10 -5.35
N ASN A 48 -3.99 -2.37 -5.40
CA ASN A 48 -3.32 -2.72 -6.65
C ASN A 48 -3.83 -4.04 -7.23
N LYS A 49 -4.08 -5.03 -6.38
CA LYS A 49 -4.68 -6.31 -6.81
C LYS A 49 -6.10 -6.13 -7.30
N GLU A 50 -6.90 -5.34 -6.60
CA GLU A 50 -8.27 -4.99 -6.99
C GLU A 50 -8.28 -4.31 -8.36
N LYS A 51 -7.41 -3.32 -8.56
CA LYS A 51 -7.26 -2.63 -9.85
C LYS A 51 -6.88 -3.60 -10.97
N ALA A 52 -5.91 -4.47 -10.74
CA ALA A 52 -5.49 -5.46 -11.73
C ALA A 52 -6.65 -6.39 -12.12
N HIS A 53 -7.44 -6.83 -11.14
CA HIS A 53 -8.62 -7.65 -11.37
C HIS A 53 -9.68 -6.91 -12.20
N LEU A 54 -9.96 -5.66 -11.85
CA LEU A 54 -10.94 -4.82 -12.58
C LEU A 54 -10.48 -4.55 -14.02
N VAL A 55 -9.19 -4.30 -14.22
CA VAL A 55 -8.63 -4.14 -15.58
C VAL A 55 -8.80 -5.41 -16.40
N SER A 56 -8.57 -6.58 -15.79
CA SER A 56 -8.78 -7.87 -16.43
C SER A 56 -10.24 -8.07 -16.86
N ILE A 57 -11.18 -7.74 -15.96
CA ILE A 57 -12.63 -7.80 -16.26
C ILE A 57 -12.97 -6.85 -17.41
N LEU A 58 -12.45 -5.63 -17.38
CA LEU A 58 -12.68 -4.64 -18.44
C LEU A 58 -12.21 -5.16 -19.79
N MET A 59 -11.02 -5.74 -19.84
CA MET A 59 -10.48 -6.32 -21.07
C MET A 59 -11.34 -7.46 -21.61
N GLU A 60 -11.85 -8.34 -20.74
CA GLU A 60 -12.76 -9.41 -21.11
C GLU A 60 -14.06 -8.87 -21.67
N LEU A 61 -14.65 -7.87 -21.04
CA LEU A 61 -15.89 -7.23 -21.49
C LEU A 61 -15.72 -6.54 -22.84
N LEU A 62 -14.59 -5.85 -23.05
CA LEU A 62 -14.29 -5.21 -24.32
C LEU A 62 -14.10 -6.24 -25.42
N ALA A 63 -13.41 -7.34 -25.13
CA ALA A 63 -13.24 -8.44 -26.10
C ALA A 63 -14.58 -9.08 -26.47
N GLU A 64 -15.47 -9.29 -25.50
CA GLU A 64 -16.80 -9.84 -25.72
C GLU A 64 -17.66 -8.87 -26.53
N SER A 65 -17.64 -7.59 -26.21
CA SER A 65 -18.33 -6.55 -26.96
C SER A 65 -17.89 -6.53 -28.44
N GLU A 66 -16.60 -6.66 -28.67
CA GLU A 66 -16.05 -6.72 -30.05
C GLU A 66 -16.51 -7.96 -30.80
N ARG A 67 -16.52 -9.14 -30.16
CA ARG A 67 -17.03 -10.38 -30.75
C ARG A 67 -18.48 -10.27 -31.13
N VAL A 68 -19.32 -9.71 -30.28
CA VAL A 68 -20.75 -9.50 -30.54
C VAL A 68 -20.95 -8.57 -31.74
N ARG A 69 -20.15 -7.48 -31.79
CA ARG A 69 -20.21 -6.52 -32.89
C ARG A 69 -19.83 -7.15 -34.23
N VAL A 70 -18.75 -7.91 -34.28
CA VAL A 70 -18.28 -8.62 -35.46
C VAL A 70 -19.32 -9.64 -35.93
N LYS A 71 -19.88 -10.41 -35.00
CA LYS A 71 -20.92 -11.38 -35.29
C LYS A 71 -22.18 -10.73 -35.90
N LYS A 72 -22.59 -9.60 -35.36
CA LYS A 72 -23.71 -8.81 -35.88
C LYS A 72 -23.46 -8.33 -37.32
N LEU A 73 -22.25 -7.85 -37.60
CA LEU A 73 -21.87 -7.42 -38.96
C LEU A 73 -21.88 -8.59 -39.94
N GLU A 74 -21.41 -9.77 -39.54
CA GLU A 74 -21.45 -10.98 -40.34
C GLU A 74 -22.89 -11.41 -40.66
N GLU A 75 -23.79 -11.36 -39.69
CA GLU A 75 -25.20 -11.65 -39.87
C GLU A 75 -25.87 -10.69 -40.85
N ILE A 76 -25.60 -9.40 -40.77
CA ILE A 76 -26.08 -8.37 -41.69
C ILE A 76 -25.56 -8.65 -43.11
N ASN A 77 -24.28 -8.95 -43.25
CA ASN A 77 -23.68 -9.28 -44.55
C ASN A 77 -24.31 -10.53 -45.18
N LYS A 78 -24.61 -11.56 -44.40
CA LYS A 78 -25.32 -12.75 -44.84
C LYS A 78 -26.72 -12.41 -45.31
N THR A 79 -27.46 -11.59 -44.58
CA THR A 79 -28.82 -11.15 -44.96
C THR A 79 -28.81 -10.36 -46.26
N ILE A 80 -27.90 -9.44 -46.46
CA ILE A 80 -27.69 -8.68 -47.67
C ILE A 80 -27.35 -9.62 -48.83
N GLY A 81 -26.47 -10.58 -48.61
CA GLY A 81 -26.12 -11.62 -49.60
C GLY A 81 -27.30 -12.48 -50.00
N SER A 82 -28.22 -12.79 -49.09
CA SER A 82 -29.43 -13.58 -49.35
C SER A 82 -30.47 -12.84 -50.16
N LEU A 83 -30.46 -11.51 -50.11
CA LEU A 83 -31.41 -10.67 -50.86
C LEU A 83 -31.02 -10.47 -52.32
N ARG A 84 -29.82 -10.87 -52.66
CA ARG A 84 -29.34 -10.86 -54.06
C ARG A 84 -29.70 -12.16 -54.73
#